data_84c3328fc9cec957a883fd9b3316fd3f
#
_entry.id   84c3328fc9cec957a883fd9b3316fd3f
#
_cell.length_a   1.000
_cell.length_b   1.000
_cell.length_c   1.000
_cell.angle_alpha   90.00
_cell.angle_beta   90.00
_cell.angle_gamma   90.00
#
_symmetry.space_group_name_H-M   'P 1'
#
loop_
_entity.id
_entity.type
_entity.pdbx_description
1 polymer ?
#
loop_
_entity_poly.entity_id
_entity_poly.type
_entity_poly.pdbx_seq_one_letter_code
_entity_poly.pdbx_strand_id
1 'polypeptide(L)'
;VRLIDERHEYHAMNLKPVPPAELGAFLTAHVRDTVLVSGLLRAEVLPLAAKQRNLLADLSFAEWHDTIPHLLAKVRAEQLVFASHTPFLVTSAAVDKLTHAETTAARRAAIASGNLARFLKS
;
A
#
# COMPACT_ATOMS: atom_id res chain seq x y z
N VAL A 1 8.77 -5.87 -1.78
CA VAL A 1 8.04 -6.86 -2.62
C VAL A 1 7.06 -6.12 -3.50
N ARG A 2 7.07 -6.38 -4.80
CA ARG A 2 6.09 -5.88 -5.75
C ARG A 2 5.12 -6.99 -6.13
N LEU A 3 3.83 -6.74 -5.97
CA LEU A 3 2.78 -7.55 -6.54
C LEU A 3 2.47 -7.03 -7.94
N ILE A 4 2.41 -7.91 -8.92
CA ILE A 4 2.13 -7.54 -10.30
C ILE A 4 0.71 -7.99 -10.61
N ASP A 5 -0.10 -7.07 -11.09
CA ASP A 5 -1.41 -7.38 -11.65
C ASP A 5 -1.31 -7.34 -13.17
N GLU A 6 -1.32 -8.50 -13.78
CA GLU A 6 -1.22 -8.67 -15.23
C GLU A 6 -2.30 -7.91 -16.01
N ARG A 7 -3.47 -7.71 -15.42
CA ARG A 7 -4.58 -7.01 -16.04
C ARG A 7 -4.26 -5.55 -16.36
N HIS A 8 -3.35 -4.94 -15.65
CA HIS A 8 -3.02 -3.52 -15.78
C HIS A 8 -1.73 -3.25 -16.57
N GLU A 9 -0.75 -4.17 -16.53
CA GLU A 9 0.59 -3.82 -16.98
C GLU A 9 1.23 -4.77 -17.99
N TYR A 10 1.01 -6.07 -17.90
CA TYR A 10 1.87 -7.05 -18.57
C TYR A 10 1.15 -8.25 -19.16
N HIS A 11 0.07 -8.04 -19.89
CA HIS A 11 -0.68 -9.13 -20.54
C HIS A 11 0.22 -10.08 -21.36
N ALA A 12 1.20 -9.54 -22.06
CA ALA A 12 2.10 -10.32 -22.91
C ALA A 12 3.08 -11.19 -22.11
N MET A 13 3.32 -10.90 -20.84
CA MET A 13 4.30 -11.60 -20.01
C MET A 13 3.71 -12.75 -19.18
N ASN A 14 2.38 -12.88 -19.15
CA ASN A 14 1.67 -13.91 -18.38
C ASN A 14 2.16 -14.04 -16.92
N LEU A 15 2.39 -12.90 -16.26
CA LEU A 15 2.85 -12.84 -14.88
C LEU A 15 1.67 -13.04 -13.94
N LYS A 16 1.81 -13.93 -12.98
CA LYS A 16 0.78 -14.18 -11.97
C LYS A 16 1.03 -13.29 -10.74
N PRO A 17 -0.02 -12.70 -10.16
CA PRO A 17 0.12 -11.99 -8.89
C PRO A 17 0.51 -12.94 -7.76
N VAL A 18 1.23 -12.44 -6.77
CA VAL A 18 1.51 -13.20 -5.54
C VAL A 18 0.21 -13.30 -4.74
N PRO A 19 -0.26 -14.52 -4.41
CA PRO A 19 -1.47 -14.67 -3.62
C PRO A 19 -1.34 -14.03 -2.24
N PRO A 20 -2.38 -13.36 -1.70
CA PRO A 20 -2.35 -12.76 -0.37
C PRO A 20 -1.96 -13.73 0.75
N ALA A 21 -2.33 -15.01 0.64
CA ALA A 21 -1.96 -16.03 1.61
C ALA A 21 -0.44 -16.30 1.64
N GLU A 22 0.21 -16.37 0.48
CA GLU A 22 1.66 -16.54 0.37
C GLU A 22 2.40 -15.31 0.90
N LEU A 23 1.91 -14.12 0.56
CA LEU A 23 2.44 -12.87 1.11
C LEU A 23 2.31 -12.83 2.64
N GLY A 24 1.16 -13.23 3.18
CA GLY A 24 0.94 -13.32 4.63
C GLY A 24 1.90 -14.29 5.31
N ALA A 25 2.17 -15.46 4.72
CA ALA A 25 3.14 -16.43 5.22
C ALA A 25 4.57 -15.85 5.18
N PHE A 26 4.95 -15.18 4.09
CA PHE A 26 6.24 -14.49 3.97
C PHE A 26 6.42 -13.43 5.06
N LEU A 27 5.43 -12.55 5.25
CA LEU A 27 5.47 -11.51 6.29
C LEU A 27 5.60 -12.10 7.70
N THR A 28 4.94 -13.23 7.95
CA THR A 28 5.04 -13.94 9.24
C THR A 28 6.46 -14.51 9.46
N ALA A 29 7.06 -15.08 8.42
CA ALA A 29 8.42 -15.59 8.49
C ALA A 29 9.47 -14.49 8.71
N HIS A 30 9.18 -13.26 8.23
CA HIS A 30 10.05 -12.09 8.29
C HIS A 30 9.53 -11.02 9.26
N VAL A 31 8.98 -11.42 10.40
CA VAL A 31 8.30 -10.52 11.36
C VAL A 31 9.20 -9.40 11.91
N ARG A 32 10.52 -9.57 11.85
CA ARG A 32 11.49 -8.56 12.31
C ARG A 32 11.87 -7.52 11.27
N ASP A 33 11.55 -7.79 10.00
CA ASP A 33 11.91 -6.92 8.88
C ASP A 33 10.68 -6.13 8.45
N THR A 34 10.81 -4.83 8.25
CA THR A 34 9.76 -4.05 7.60
C THR A 34 9.77 -4.35 6.11
N VAL A 35 8.63 -4.77 5.57
CA VAL A 35 8.49 -5.17 4.17
C VAL A 35 7.60 -4.18 3.44
N LEU A 36 8.17 -3.45 2.49
CA LEU A 36 7.40 -2.60 1.58
C LEU A 36 6.78 -3.47 0.48
N VAL A 37 5.46 -3.43 0.38
CA VAL A 37 4.68 -4.16 -0.62
C VAL A 37 3.94 -3.19 -1.52
N SER A 38 4.13 -3.34 -2.82
CA SER A 38 3.48 -2.54 -3.86
C SER A 38 2.48 -3.39 -4.64
N GLY A 39 1.43 -2.74 -5.17
CA GLY A 39 0.45 -3.40 -6.02
C GLY A 39 -0.69 -4.09 -5.27
N LEU A 40 -0.89 -3.80 -3.98
CA LEU A 40 -2.02 -4.30 -3.21
C LEU A 40 -3.31 -3.55 -3.57
N LEU A 41 -4.38 -4.29 -3.84
CA LEU A 41 -5.73 -3.73 -3.94
C LEU A 41 -6.25 -3.35 -2.55
N ARG A 42 -7.19 -2.41 -2.47
CA ARG A 42 -7.81 -1.98 -1.20
C ARG A 42 -8.31 -3.16 -0.35
N ALA A 43 -8.95 -4.12 -1.00
CA ALA A 43 -9.48 -5.32 -0.31
C ALA A 43 -8.38 -6.24 0.26
N GLU A 44 -7.16 -6.15 -0.25
CA GLU A 44 -6.01 -6.94 0.20
C GLU A 44 -5.23 -6.25 1.31
N VAL A 45 -5.09 -4.90 1.24
CA VAL A 45 -4.39 -4.12 2.26
C VAL A 45 -5.00 -4.33 3.63
N LEU A 46 -6.32 -4.23 3.74
CA LEU A 46 -7.01 -4.26 5.02
C LEU A 46 -6.75 -5.54 5.83
N PRO A 47 -7.00 -6.76 5.30
CA PRO A 47 -6.78 -7.99 6.06
C PRO A 47 -5.30 -8.30 6.31
N LEU A 48 -4.41 -7.90 5.39
CA LEU A 48 -2.97 -8.11 5.56
C LEU A 48 -2.38 -7.17 6.60
N ALA A 49 -2.59 -5.86 6.47
CA ALA A 49 -2.03 -4.87 7.38
C ALA A 49 -2.62 -4.94 8.80
N ALA A 50 -3.87 -5.39 8.96
CA ALA A 50 -4.46 -5.62 10.26
C ALA A 50 -3.78 -6.76 11.04
N LYS A 51 -3.26 -7.77 10.33
CA LYS A 51 -2.59 -8.94 10.92
C LYS A 51 -1.07 -8.79 10.97
N GLN A 52 -0.47 -8.15 9.97
CA GLN A 52 0.98 -8.10 9.76
C GLN A 52 1.51 -6.69 10.06
N ARG A 53 2.07 -6.50 11.25
CA ARG A 53 2.58 -5.20 11.72
C ARG A 53 3.82 -4.72 10.96
N ASN A 54 4.55 -5.62 10.34
CA ASN A 54 5.74 -5.38 9.55
C ASN A 54 5.46 -5.07 8.06
N LEU A 55 4.18 -5.08 7.65
CA LEU A 55 3.77 -4.66 6.32
C LEU A 55 3.78 -3.13 6.22
N LEU A 56 4.44 -2.61 5.21
CA LEU A 56 4.33 -1.25 4.71
C LEU A 56 3.70 -1.30 3.32
N ALA A 57 2.44 -0.87 3.21
CA ALA A 57 1.65 -0.98 1.98
C ALA A 57 1.64 0.32 1.19
N ASP A 58 2.03 0.28 -0.08
CA ASP A 58 1.79 1.41 -0.97
C ASP A 58 0.32 1.45 -1.41
N LEU A 59 -0.18 2.66 -1.63
CA LEU A 59 -1.59 2.92 -1.92
C LEU A 59 -1.88 3.14 -3.41
N SER A 60 -0.94 2.83 -4.31
CA SER A 60 -1.11 3.10 -5.74
C SER A 60 -2.32 2.39 -6.34
N PHE A 61 -2.56 1.13 -5.98
CA PHE A 61 -3.69 0.33 -6.44
C PHE A 61 -4.90 0.30 -5.49
N ALA A 62 -4.83 0.99 -4.37
CA ALA A 62 -5.96 1.15 -3.46
C ALA A 62 -6.80 2.37 -3.87
N GLU A 63 -7.63 2.22 -4.90
CA GLU A 63 -8.14 3.35 -5.69
C GLU A 63 -9.37 4.02 -5.13
N TRP A 64 -10.19 3.68 -4.35
CA TRP A 64 -11.42 4.39 -3.95
C TRP A 64 -11.14 5.74 -3.26
N HIS A 65 -12.02 6.71 -3.44
CA HIS A 65 -11.86 8.05 -2.87
C HIS A 65 -11.84 8.08 -1.32
N ASP A 66 -12.54 7.15 -0.68
CA ASP A 66 -12.60 7.00 0.78
C ASP A 66 -11.58 6.00 1.33
N THR A 67 -10.63 5.55 0.51
CA THR A 67 -9.69 4.47 0.85
C THR A 67 -8.91 4.76 2.13
N ILE A 68 -8.38 5.96 2.31
CA ILE A 68 -7.55 6.29 3.46
C ILE A 68 -8.35 6.27 4.77
N PRO A 69 -9.50 6.96 4.90
CA PRO A 69 -10.34 6.82 6.09
C PRO A 69 -10.77 5.38 6.37
N HIS A 70 -11.15 4.65 5.33
CA HIS A 70 -11.56 3.25 5.43
C HIS A 70 -10.44 2.35 6.00
N LEU A 71 -9.22 2.50 5.50
CA LEU A 71 -8.07 1.75 6.00
C LEU A 71 -7.71 2.16 7.44
N LEU A 72 -7.68 3.46 7.73
CA LEU A 72 -7.32 3.99 9.05
C LEU A 72 -8.28 3.59 10.17
N ALA A 73 -9.47 3.09 9.84
CA ALA A 73 -10.38 2.51 10.82
C ALA A 73 -9.83 1.24 11.48
N LYS A 74 -8.93 0.50 10.81
CA LYS A 74 -8.39 -0.80 11.28
C LYS A 74 -6.88 -0.97 11.10
N VAL A 75 -6.24 -0.11 10.30
CA VAL A 75 -4.82 -0.16 9.95
C VAL A 75 -4.12 1.07 10.50
N ARG A 76 -2.90 0.91 10.97
CA ARG A 76 -2.11 2.03 11.48
C ARG A 76 -1.60 2.90 10.34
N ALA A 77 -1.60 4.22 10.52
CA ALA A 77 -1.10 5.15 9.52
C ALA A 77 0.37 4.88 9.13
N GLU A 78 1.17 4.38 10.07
CA GLU A 78 2.57 4.02 9.87
C GLU A 78 2.80 2.86 8.90
N GLN A 79 1.75 2.11 8.57
CA GLN A 79 1.78 0.99 7.62
C GLN A 79 1.39 1.38 6.19
N LEU A 80 1.03 2.64 5.97
CA LEU A 80 0.56 3.13 4.67
C LEU A 80 1.57 4.10 4.04
N VAL A 81 1.79 3.97 2.73
CA VAL A 81 2.70 4.84 1.97
C VAL A 81 2.00 5.35 0.72
N PHE A 82 2.15 6.65 0.47
CA PHE A 82 1.71 7.24 -0.78
C PHE A 82 2.52 6.70 -1.96
N ALA A 83 1.82 6.31 -3.02
CA ALA A 83 2.39 5.99 -4.32
C ALA A 83 1.35 6.25 -5.41
N SER A 84 1.79 6.63 -6.60
CA SER A 84 0.94 6.98 -7.75
C SER A 84 0.99 5.97 -8.88
N HIS A 85 1.98 5.11 -8.88
CA HIS A 85 2.25 4.16 -9.98
C HIS A 85 2.36 4.83 -11.35
N THR A 86 2.86 6.05 -11.39
CA THR A 86 3.13 6.80 -12.64
C THR A 86 4.17 6.07 -13.50
N PRO A 87 4.00 6.02 -14.83
CA PRO A 87 2.96 6.67 -15.65
C PRO A 87 1.70 5.82 -15.90
N PHE A 88 1.58 4.62 -15.33
CA PHE A 88 0.49 3.68 -15.62
C PHE A 88 -0.86 4.08 -15.01
N LEU A 89 -0.85 4.80 -13.88
CA LEU A 89 -2.03 5.36 -13.26
C LEU A 89 -1.98 6.88 -13.22
N VAL A 90 -3.15 7.50 -13.04
CA VAL A 90 -3.31 8.96 -13.04
C VAL A 90 -2.79 9.53 -11.73
N THR A 91 -1.67 10.24 -11.77
CA THR A 91 -1.01 10.80 -10.58
C THR A 91 -1.91 11.76 -9.80
N SER A 92 -2.69 12.61 -10.48
CA SER A 92 -3.61 13.54 -9.80
C SER A 92 -4.66 12.80 -8.96
N ALA A 93 -5.18 11.67 -9.42
CA ALA A 93 -6.12 10.88 -8.64
C ALA A 93 -5.50 10.33 -7.34
N ALA A 94 -4.23 9.92 -7.38
CA ALA A 94 -3.51 9.49 -6.17
C ALA A 94 -3.28 10.66 -5.20
N VAL A 95 -2.93 11.84 -5.72
CA VAL A 95 -2.76 13.07 -4.93
C VAL A 95 -4.08 13.49 -4.30
N ASP A 96 -5.16 13.51 -5.08
CA ASP A 96 -6.50 13.89 -4.60
C ASP A 96 -6.99 12.94 -3.50
N LYS A 97 -6.80 11.65 -3.66
CA LYS A 97 -7.10 10.63 -2.65
C LYS A 97 -6.42 10.95 -1.30
N LEU A 98 -5.17 11.39 -1.32
CA LEU A 98 -4.44 11.74 -0.10
C LEU A 98 -4.86 13.13 0.44
N THR A 99 -4.98 14.12 -0.44
CA THR A 99 -5.25 15.52 -0.07
C THR A 99 -6.63 15.68 0.54
N HIS A 100 -7.64 15.01 -0.03
CA HIS A 100 -9.03 15.09 0.40
C HIS A 100 -9.43 14.02 1.44
N ALA A 101 -8.48 13.17 1.86
CA ALA A 101 -8.77 12.16 2.89
C ALA A 101 -9.18 12.81 4.21
N GLU A 102 -10.28 12.35 4.78
CA GLU A 102 -10.70 12.70 6.14
C GLU A 102 -9.77 12.06 7.17
N THR A 103 -8.69 12.77 7.50
CA THR A 103 -7.68 12.34 8.47
C THR A 103 -6.93 13.53 9.06
N THR A 104 -6.15 13.31 10.13
CA THR A 104 -5.35 14.35 10.73
C THR A 104 -4.17 14.77 9.84
N ALA A 105 -3.71 16.01 9.97
CA ALA A 105 -2.53 16.50 9.24
C ALA A 105 -1.30 15.63 9.51
N ALA A 106 -1.11 15.16 10.74
CA ALA A 106 0.00 14.30 11.12
C ALA A 106 -0.03 12.95 10.40
N ARG A 107 -1.20 12.28 10.34
CA ARG A 107 -1.35 11.03 9.60
C ARG A 107 -1.16 11.22 8.10
N ARG A 108 -1.72 12.30 7.55
CA ARG A 108 -1.54 12.64 6.13
C ARG A 108 -0.05 12.83 5.79
N ALA A 109 0.71 13.59 6.59
CA ALA A 109 2.14 13.80 6.41
C ALA A 109 2.93 12.48 6.54
N ALA A 110 2.58 11.63 7.49
CA ALA A 110 3.20 10.31 7.65
C ALA A 110 3.01 9.45 6.38
N ILE A 111 1.79 9.37 5.85
CA ILE A 111 1.47 8.60 4.64
C ILE A 111 2.12 9.23 3.40
N ALA A 112 2.11 10.56 3.28
CA ALA A 112 2.65 11.28 2.13
C ALA A 112 4.15 11.00 1.89
N SER A 113 4.95 10.99 2.96
CA SER A 113 6.40 10.86 2.84
C SER A 113 7.09 10.31 4.10
N GLY A 114 6.56 10.58 5.28
CA GLY A 114 7.23 10.27 6.55
C GLY A 114 7.53 8.79 6.74
N ASN A 115 6.59 7.92 6.38
CA ASN A 115 6.75 6.48 6.53
C ASN A 115 7.80 5.91 5.57
N LEU A 116 7.78 6.33 4.30
CA LEU A 116 8.78 5.93 3.31
C LEU A 116 10.17 6.46 3.69
N ALA A 117 10.27 7.72 4.12
CA ALA A 117 11.55 8.30 4.53
C ALA A 117 12.16 7.54 5.72
N ARG A 118 11.33 7.06 6.65
CA ARG A 118 11.77 6.23 7.78
C ARG A 118 12.25 4.84 7.33
N PHE A 119 11.49 4.21 6.44
CA PHE A 119 11.85 2.91 5.85
C PHE A 119 13.19 2.96 5.12
N LEU A 120 13.46 4.03 4.35
CA LEU A 120 14.71 4.17 3.59
C LEU A 120 15.95 4.45 4.47
N LYS A 121 15.75 4.82 5.74
CA LYS A 121 16.84 5.06 6.71
C LYS A 121 17.10 3.86 7.63
N SER A 122 16.20 2.89 7.61
CA SER A 122 16.36 1.64 8.37
C SER A 122 17.19 0.64 7.54
#